data_72eb5a8622b02c7aeb3fbd120b1ee408
#
_entry.id   72eb5a8622b02c7aeb3fbd120b1ee408
#
_cell.length_a   1.000
_cell.length_b   1.000
_cell.length_c   1.000
_cell.angle_alpha   90.00
_cell.angle_beta   90.00
_cell.angle_gamma   90.00
#
_symmetry.space_group_name_H-M   'P 1'
#
loop_
_entity.id
_entity.type
_entity.pdbx_description
1 polymer ?
#
loop_
_entity_poly.entity_id
_entity_poly.type
_entity_poly.pdbx_seq_one_letter_code
_entity_poly.pdbx_strand_id
1 'polypeptide(L)' 'MDIAIFFELHQQKQIKMVHILIRDIERNGIDKGRGQLEPLKYELSDYWSRRIDLENRLVYKVEGDKLYIVQCGTHYKQEK' A
#
# COMPACT_ATOMS: atom_id res chain seq x y z
N MET A 1 -3.49 15.20 -1.11
CA MET A 1 -2.33 14.30 -0.90
C MET A 1 -1.70 13.95 -2.23
N ASP A 2 -0.42 14.16 -2.34
CA ASP A 2 0.32 13.76 -3.54
C ASP A 2 0.62 12.27 -3.48
N ILE A 3 0.57 11.62 -4.62
CA ILE A 3 0.80 10.18 -4.72
C ILE A 3 1.96 9.91 -5.65
N ALA A 4 2.93 9.14 -5.18
CA ALA A 4 4.04 8.68 -6.00
C ALA A 4 3.95 7.16 -6.12
N ILE A 5 3.87 6.67 -7.35
CA ILE A 5 3.73 5.25 -7.64
C ILE A 5 4.96 4.79 -8.43
N PHE A 6 5.62 3.77 -7.90
CA PHE A 6 6.88 3.27 -8.46
C PHE A 6 6.74 1.92 -9.15
N PHE A 7 5.54 1.59 -9.62
CA PHE A 7 5.29 0.34 -10.33
C PHE A 7 4.15 0.54 -11.32
N GLU A 8 3.94 -0.44 -12.19
CA GLU A 8 2.86 -0.41 -13.15
C GLU A 8 1.74 -1.34 -12.73
N LEU A 9 0.50 -0.92 -12.98
CA LEU A 9 -0.68 -1.73 -12.74
C LEU A 9 -1.25 -2.17 -14.09
N HIS A 10 -1.44 -3.46 -14.25
CA HIS A 10 -1.91 -4.01 -15.52
C HIS A 10 -3.33 -4.56 -15.46
N GLN A 11 -3.82 -4.95 -14.28
CA GLN A 11 -5.12 -5.58 -14.14
C GLN A 11 -6.15 -4.60 -13.58
N GLN A 12 -7.30 -4.52 -14.24
CA GLN A 12 -8.37 -3.61 -13.85
C GLN A 12 -8.83 -3.79 -12.41
N LYS A 13 -8.94 -5.04 -11.96
CA LYS A 13 -9.37 -5.31 -10.59
C LYS A 13 -8.40 -4.75 -9.57
N GLN A 14 -7.12 -4.89 -9.83
CA GLN A 14 -6.09 -4.36 -8.95
C GLN A 14 -6.12 -2.84 -8.92
N ILE A 15 -6.28 -2.23 -10.09
CA ILE A 15 -6.33 -0.77 -10.20
C ILE A 15 -7.49 -0.23 -9.37
N LYS A 16 -8.67 -0.81 -9.50
CA LYS A 16 -9.84 -0.38 -8.72
C LYS A 16 -9.60 -0.51 -7.23
N MET A 17 -9.06 -1.64 -6.80
CA MET A 17 -8.83 -1.84 -5.37
C MET A 17 -7.76 -0.91 -4.83
N VAL A 18 -6.71 -0.66 -5.59
CA VAL A 18 -5.68 0.30 -5.18
C VAL A 18 -6.30 1.69 -4.98
N HIS A 19 -7.17 2.13 -5.89
CA HIS A 19 -7.85 3.40 -5.72
C HIS A 19 -8.73 3.44 -4.47
N ILE A 20 -9.44 2.36 -4.19
CA ILE A 20 -10.24 2.25 -2.97
C ILE A 20 -9.36 2.37 -1.73
N LEU A 21 -8.24 1.66 -1.73
CA LEU A 21 -7.33 1.68 -0.60
C LEU A 21 -6.68 3.06 -0.41
N ILE A 22 -6.32 3.72 -1.49
CA ILE A 22 -5.77 5.07 -1.41
C ILE A 22 -6.78 6.02 -0.80
N ARG A 23 -8.03 5.94 -1.21
CA ARG A 23 -9.09 6.77 -0.63
C ARG A 23 -9.29 6.47 0.85
N ASP A 24 -9.17 5.20 1.21
CA ASP A 24 -9.30 4.80 2.60
C ASP A 24 -8.16 5.36 3.44
N ILE A 25 -6.94 5.34 2.92
CA ILE A 25 -5.79 5.95 3.59
C ILE A 25 -6.02 7.44 3.79
N GLU A 26 -6.52 8.13 2.78
CA GLU A 26 -6.79 9.57 2.87
C GLU A 26 -7.87 9.89 3.89
N ARG A 27 -8.88 9.03 4.00
CA ARG A 27 -10.01 9.26 4.90
C ARG A 27 -9.72 8.85 6.33
N ASN A 28 -9.11 7.70 6.52
CA ASN A 28 -8.98 7.08 7.83
C ASN A 28 -7.56 7.11 8.41
N GLY A 29 -6.58 7.46 7.61
CA GLY A 29 -5.20 7.51 8.04
C GLY A 29 -4.38 6.33 7.57
N ILE A 30 -3.07 6.40 7.81
CA ILE A 30 -2.14 5.38 7.31
C ILE A 30 -2.23 4.07 8.08
N ASP A 31 -2.69 4.14 9.31
CA ASP A 31 -2.68 3.01 10.23
C ASP A 31 -4.07 2.55 10.64
N LYS A 32 -5.09 2.90 9.86
CA LYS A 32 -6.47 2.51 10.13
C LYS A 32 -7.21 2.24 8.84
N GLY A 33 -8.21 1.40 8.92
CA GLY A 33 -9.10 1.16 7.80
C GLY A 33 -9.01 -0.25 7.27
N ARG A 34 -9.38 -0.40 6.00
CA ARG A 34 -9.59 -1.72 5.38
C ARG A 34 -8.32 -2.30 4.76
N GLY A 35 -8.38 -3.58 4.48
CA GLY A 35 -7.34 -4.27 3.74
C GLY A 35 -6.37 -5.04 4.60
N GLN A 36 -6.80 -5.55 5.74
CA GLN A 36 -5.92 -6.31 6.62
C GLN A 36 -4.58 -5.62 6.82
N LEU A 37 -4.70 -4.44 7.34
CA LEU A 37 -3.59 -3.52 7.53
C LEU A 37 -2.52 -4.13 8.42
N GLU A 38 -1.25 -4.07 7.99
CA GLU A 38 -0.14 -4.53 8.81
C GLU A 38 1.07 -3.62 8.66
N PRO A 39 1.74 -3.33 9.80
CA PRO A 39 3.02 -2.62 9.73
C PRO A 39 4.11 -3.58 9.28
N LEU A 40 5.04 -3.09 8.49
CA LEU A 40 6.18 -3.88 8.07
C LEU A 40 7.35 -3.71 9.03
N LYS A 41 8.38 -4.51 8.86
CA LYS A 41 9.49 -4.60 9.80
C LYS A 41 10.83 -4.41 9.09
N TYR A 42 11.89 -4.32 9.88
CA TYR A 42 13.27 -4.26 9.41
C TYR A 42 13.49 -3.07 8.49
N GLU A 43 13.98 -3.29 7.31
CA GLU A 43 14.26 -2.20 6.36
C GLU A 43 13.00 -1.48 5.91
N LEU A 44 11.84 -2.11 6.04
CA LEU A 44 10.57 -1.53 5.67
C LEU A 44 9.75 -1.06 6.86
N SER A 45 10.42 -0.78 7.99
CA SER A 45 9.71 -0.45 9.23
C SER A 45 8.86 0.81 9.17
N ASP A 46 9.11 1.69 8.19
CA ASP A 46 8.29 2.89 8.00
C ASP A 46 7.10 2.65 7.08
N TYR A 47 6.98 1.45 6.57
CA TYR A 47 5.96 1.12 5.59
C TYR A 47 4.83 0.31 6.21
N TRP A 48 3.71 0.37 5.52
CA TRP A 48 2.52 -0.39 5.86
C TRP A 48 2.09 -1.19 4.66
N SER A 49 1.30 -2.24 4.86
CA SER A 49 0.71 -2.95 3.76
C SER A 49 -0.78 -3.15 3.96
N ARG A 50 -1.50 -3.17 2.85
CA ARG A 50 -2.93 -3.46 2.83
C ARG A 50 -3.19 -4.50 1.76
N ARG A 51 -4.10 -5.41 2.01
CA ARG A 51 -4.44 -6.45 1.06
C ARG A 51 -5.25 -5.89 -0.11
N ILE A 52 -4.81 -6.20 -1.31
CA ILE A 52 -5.55 -5.88 -2.53
C ILE A 52 -6.50 -7.03 -2.85
N ASP A 53 -5.97 -8.25 -2.83
CA ASP A 53 -6.73 -9.48 -3.00
C ASP A 53 -6.00 -10.60 -2.26
N LEU A 54 -6.39 -11.85 -2.49
CA LEU A 54 -5.80 -12.98 -1.76
C LEU A 54 -4.29 -13.09 -1.92
N GLU A 55 -3.76 -12.63 -3.04
CA GLU A 55 -2.35 -12.81 -3.36
C GLU A 55 -1.54 -11.52 -3.38
N ASN A 56 -2.22 -10.39 -3.46
CA ASN A 56 -1.52 -9.12 -3.70
C ASN A 56 -1.73 -8.13 -2.57
N ARG A 57 -0.65 -7.41 -2.24
CA ARG A 57 -0.70 -6.39 -1.21
C ARG A 57 -0.12 -5.08 -1.73
N LEU A 58 -0.65 -3.99 -1.19
CA LEU A 58 -0.18 -2.65 -1.46
C LEU A 58 0.79 -2.25 -0.35
N VAL A 59 2.03 -1.96 -0.70
CA VAL A 59 3.05 -1.53 0.27
C VAL A 59 3.29 -0.04 0.09
N TYR A 60 3.16 0.71 1.16
CA TYR A 60 3.16 2.16 1.09
C TYR A 60 3.72 2.79 2.37
N LYS A 61 4.09 4.06 2.25
CA LYS A 61 4.37 4.91 3.39
C LYS A 61 3.87 6.31 3.11
N VAL A 62 3.72 7.10 4.16
CA VAL A 62 3.36 8.51 4.03
C VAL A 62 4.45 9.35 4.66
N GLU A 63 4.91 10.37 3.94
CA GLU A 63 5.84 11.37 4.46
C GLU A 63 5.27 12.75 4.13
N GLY A 64 4.96 13.52 5.15
CA GLY A 64 4.32 14.82 4.97
C GLY A 64 3.01 14.66 4.24
N ASP A 65 2.86 15.33 3.11
CA ASP A 65 1.66 15.25 2.28
C ASP A 65 1.76 14.25 1.15
N LYS A 66 2.79 13.42 1.14
CA LYS A 66 3.01 12.52 0.01
C LYS A 66 2.82 11.07 0.43
N LEU A 67 2.04 10.35 -0.35
CA LEU A 67 1.86 8.90 -0.23
C LEU A 67 2.78 8.23 -1.25
N TYR A 68 3.70 7.41 -0.77
CA TYR A 68 4.60 6.63 -1.61
C TYR A 68 4.11 5.21 -1.69
N ILE A 69 3.81 4.74 -2.90
CA ILE A 69 3.41 3.36 -3.13
C ILE A 69 4.58 2.68 -3.83
N VAL A 70 5.21 1.76 -3.13
CA VAL A 70 6.48 1.20 -3.59
C VAL A 70 6.35 -0.23 -4.09
N GLN A 71 5.24 -0.88 -3.82
CA GLN A 71 5.03 -2.23 -4.30
C GLN A 71 3.55 -2.58 -4.31
N CYS A 72 3.15 -3.33 -5.32
CA CYS A 72 1.81 -3.85 -5.46
C CYS A 72 1.93 -5.19 -6.17
N GLY A 73 1.62 -6.26 -5.46
CA GLY A 73 1.72 -7.58 -6.05
C GLY A 73 2.04 -8.64 -5.03
N THR A 74 2.40 -9.82 -5.51
CA THR A 74 2.58 -10.99 -4.67
C THR A 74 3.92 -11.06 -3.97
N HIS A 75 4.90 -10.35 -4.47
CA HIS A 75 6.27 -10.62 -4.07
C HIS A 75 6.95 -9.48 -3.38
N TYR A 76 6.47 -9.14 -2.20
CA TYR A 76 7.39 -8.43 -1.34
C TYR A 76 7.85 -9.40 -0.26
N LYS A 77 9.09 -9.29 0.10
CA LYS A 77 9.63 -10.06 1.21
C LYS A 77 10.29 -9.12 2.18
N GLN A 78 10.11 -9.42 3.44
CA GLN A 78 10.88 -8.76 4.47
C GLN A 78 11.95 -9.75 4.93
N GLU A 79 13.19 -9.40 4.68
CA GLU A 79 14.31 -10.18 5.15
C GLU A 79 14.67 -9.77 6.56
N LYS A 80 15.05 -10.73 7.34
CA LYS A 80 15.47 -10.45 8.70
C LYS A 80 16.84 -9.83 8.74
#